data_b540734950c5993e492e554c159c66ef
#
_entry.id   b540734950c5993e492e554c159c66ef
#
_cell.length_a   1.000
_cell.length_b   1.000
_cell.length_c   1.000
_cell.angle_alpha   90.00
_cell.angle_beta   90.00
_cell.angle_gamma   90.00
#
_symmetry.space_group_name_H-M   'P 1'
#
loop_
_entity.id
_entity.type
_entity.pdbx_description
1 polymer ?
#
loop_
_entity_poly.entity_id
_entity_poly.type
_entity_poly.pdbx_seq_one_letter_code
_entity_poly.pdbx_strand_id
1 'polypeptide(L)'
;PNPPYNDFLRGNGYNVENPWNDHANSGLSDDGERLSGWLLKNSDLPADIEEELSETPYMTQRAIDFMKEAGDQPWLCHLSYIKPHWPYIVPAPYHNMYTKDHIIPPVRSEEEKQTNHPVYGAYLKSRICQTFARDDVRERVIPAYMGLIKQIDDQLGILFNWMKQANLFDNTMIVFTSDHGDYLGDHWMGEKDLFHDQSVKVPLIIYDPRKEAKVSEGRESNQLVECIDLAPTFLDFFNIKDKPHILEGRGLKEILHSNEDPKDWRKYAISEYDYSTRQARHIIGNEPDKAQLFMIRDSRWKYIFAEGFRPMLFDLEVDPKELHDLGESQKKIHLNAKKRLYDALFEWARKHHSRTTVTNEEIEKRTGKEPP
;
A
#
# COMPACT_ATOMS: atom_id res chain seq x y z
N PRO A 1 -11.56 11.07 -13.05
CA PRO A 1 -12.73 11.77 -12.50
C PRO A 1 -13.67 10.77 -11.86
N ASN A 2 -14.21 11.13 -10.68
CA ASN A 2 -15.22 10.36 -9.97
C ASN A 2 -16.62 10.97 -10.27
N PRO A 3 -17.37 10.48 -11.28
CA PRO A 3 -18.61 11.13 -11.68
C PRO A 3 -19.63 11.27 -10.55
N PRO A 4 -19.89 10.23 -9.70
CA PRO A 4 -20.83 10.36 -8.59
C PRO A 4 -20.43 11.42 -7.55
N TYR A 5 -19.13 11.56 -7.27
CA TYR A 5 -18.65 12.58 -6.36
C TYR A 5 -18.74 13.99 -6.98
N ASN A 6 -18.45 14.15 -8.27
CA ASN A 6 -18.65 15.41 -8.96
C ASN A 6 -20.13 15.82 -9.00
N ASP A 7 -21.06 14.86 -9.17
CA ASP A 7 -22.49 15.13 -9.13
C ASP A 7 -22.93 15.56 -7.72
N PHE A 8 -22.42 14.92 -6.68
CA PHE A 8 -22.62 15.31 -5.29
C PHE A 8 -22.14 16.74 -5.03
N LEU A 9 -20.95 17.09 -5.48
CA LEU A 9 -20.40 18.44 -5.32
C LEU A 9 -21.24 19.49 -6.07
N ARG A 10 -21.65 19.21 -7.31
CA ARG A 10 -22.55 20.11 -8.05
C ARG A 10 -23.87 20.31 -7.34
N GLY A 11 -24.44 19.25 -6.75
CA GLY A 11 -25.64 19.32 -5.93
C GLY A 11 -25.47 20.16 -4.66
N ASN A 12 -24.25 20.36 -4.19
CA ASN A 12 -23.89 21.20 -3.04
C ASN A 12 -23.32 22.58 -3.43
N GLY A 13 -23.53 23.02 -4.68
CA GLY A 13 -23.23 24.40 -5.08
C GLY A 13 -21.90 24.61 -5.81
N TYR A 14 -21.08 23.56 -5.99
CA TYR A 14 -19.83 23.65 -6.76
C TYR A 14 -20.10 23.48 -8.26
N ASN A 15 -20.66 24.52 -8.88
CA ASN A 15 -21.21 24.49 -10.24
C ASN A 15 -20.15 24.68 -11.33
N VAL A 16 -19.14 23.78 -11.40
CA VAL A 16 -18.10 23.75 -12.42
C VAL A 16 -18.09 22.38 -13.10
N GLU A 17 -17.35 22.26 -14.22
CA GLU A 17 -17.30 21.03 -14.98
C GLU A 17 -16.68 19.88 -14.17
N ASN A 18 -15.58 20.14 -13.47
CA ASN A 18 -14.86 19.15 -12.67
C ASN A 18 -14.57 19.65 -11.23
N PRO A 19 -15.59 19.71 -10.35
CA PRO A 19 -15.42 20.23 -8.99
C PRO A 19 -14.43 19.41 -8.15
N TRP A 20 -14.23 18.13 -8.43
CA TRP A 20 -13.20 17.31 -7.80
C TRP A 20 -11.79 17.88 -8.05
N ASN A 21 -11.51 18.29 -9.29
CA ASN A 21 -10.22 18.89 -9.63
C ASN A 21 -10.13 20.36 -9.20
N ASP A 22 -11.21 21.11 -9.51
CA ASP A 22 -11.18 22.58 -9.45
C ASP A 22 -11.36 23.11 -8.03
N HIS A 23 -11.95 22.32 -7.12
CA HIS A 23 -12.17 22.66 -5.73
C HIS A 23 -11.49 21.67 -4.77
N ALA A 24 -11.90 20.40 -4.75
CA ALA A 24 -11.44 19.44 -3.76
C ALA A 24 -9.91 19.16 -3.84
N ASN A 25 -9.28 19.35 -5.01
CA ASN A 25 -7.86 19.21 -5.23
C ASN A 25 -7.16 20.53 -5.61
N SER A 26 -7.71 21.66 -5.21
CA SER A 26 -7.12 22.99 -5.32
C SER A 26 -7.06 23.67 -3.97
N GLY A 27 -6.03 24.50 -3.75
CA GLY A 27 -5.87 25.28 -2.54
C GLY A 27 -6.43 26.67 -2.69
N LEU A 28 -6.91 27.27 -1.60
CA LEU A 28 -7.36 28.63 -1.53
C LEU A 28 -6.32 29.48 -0.78
N SER A 29 -5.75 30.47 -1.45
CA SER A 29 -4.81 31.41 -0.84
C SER A 29 -5.52 32.48 -0.01
N ASP A 30 -4.80 33.20 0.85
CA ASP A 30 -5.36 34.23 1.74
C ASP A 30 -6.04 35.39 0.99
N ASP A 31 -5.61 35.67 -0.24
CA ASP A 31 -6.22 36.68 -1.13
C ASP A 31 -7.38 36.15 -1.97
N GLY A 32 -7.77 34.88 -1.75
CA GLY A 32 -8.91 34.23 -2.41
C GLY A 32 -8.58 33.65 -3.80
N GLU A 33 -7.31 33.57 -4.19
CA GLU A 33 -6.92 32.92 -5.44
C GLU A 33 -6.95 31.39 -5.29
N ARG A 34 -7.57 30.71 -6.24
CA ARG A 34 -7.57 29.25 -6.32
C ARG A 34 -6.29 28.78 -7.02
N LEU A 35 -5.50 27.96 -6.32
CA LEU A 35 -4.23 27.43 -6.78
C LEU A 35 -4.28 25.91 -6.86
N SER A 36 -3.68 25.35 -7.90
CA SER A 36 -3.68 23.89 -8.12
C SER A 36 -2.97 23.14 -7.00
N GLY A 37 -3.65 22.23 -6.32
CA GLY A 37 -3.09 21.32 -5.32
C GLY A 37 -2.15 20.27 -5.91
N TRP A 38 -2.17 20.11 -7.24
CA TRP A 38 -1.22 19.21 -7.94
C TRP A 38 0.23 19.75 -7.91
N LEU A 39 0.42 21.00 -7.50
CA LEU A 39 1.74 21.59 -7.31
C LEU A 39 2.11 21.54 -5.82
N LEU A 40 3.13 20.75 -5.47
CA LEU A 40 3.57 20.53 -4.09
C LEU A 40 3.86 21.81 -3.29
N LYS A 41 4.17 22.90 -3.98
CA LYS A 41 4.37 24.23 -3.35
C LYS A 41 3.09 24.80 -2.72
N ASN A 42 1.93 24.26 -3.06
CA ASN A 42 0.62 24.70 -2.60
C ASN A 42 0.03 23.75 -1.54
N SER A 43 0.79 22.74 -1.08
CA SER A 43 0.29 21.72 -0.14
C SER A 43 -0.01 22.27 1.26
N ASP A 44 0.50 23.43 1.61
CA ASP A 44 0.25 24.13 2.87
C ASP A 44 -1.02 25.00 2.86
N LEU A 45 -1.68 25.13 1.70
CA LEU A 45 -2.96 25.83 1.60
C LEU A 45 -4.13 24.91 2.01
N PRO A 46 -5.22 25.48 2.58
CA PRO A 46 -6.45 24.72 2.76
C PRO A 46 -7.04 24.35 1.40
N ALA A 47 -7.57 23.14 1.25
CA ALA A 47 -8.34 22.79 0.06
C ALA A 47 -9.56 23.73 -0.07
N ASP A 48 -9.91 24.13 -1.31
CA ASP A 48 -11.04 25.02 -1.61
C ASP A 48 -12.36 24.26 -1.57
N ILE A 49 -12.61 23.59 -0.44
CA ILE A 49 -13.83 22.81 -0.19
C ILE A 49 -14.10 22.75 1.31
N GLU A 50 -15.39 22.79 1.68
CA GLU A 50 -15.82 22.52 3.04
C GLU A 50 -15.44 21.08 3.44
N GLU A 51 -14.98 20.89 4.69
CA GLU A 51 -14.51 19.60 5.16
C GLU A 51 -15.52 18.48 4.94
N GLU A 52 -16.75 18.72 5.32
CA GLU A 52 -17.87 17.77 5.28
C GLU A 52 -18.24 17.34 3.85
N LEU A 53 -17.87 18.14 2.86
CA LEU A 53 -18.12 17.86 1.44
C LEU A 53 -16.88 17.29 0.73
N SER A 54 -15.74 17.21 1.42
CA SER A 54 -14.51 16.62 0.84
C SER A 54 -14.65 15.11 0.60
N GLU A 55 -13.73 14.54 -0.18
CA GLU A 55 -13.86 13.16 -0.68
C GLU A 55 -13.87 12.13 0.46
N THR A 56 -13.09 12.32 1.52
CA THR A 56 -12.98 11.37 2.63
C THR A 56 -14.31 11.23 3.41
N PRO A 57 -14.97 12.29 3.89
CA PRO A 57 -16.32 12.20 4.46
C PRO A 57 -17.36 11.65 3.51
N TYR A 58 -17.33 12.05 2.23
CA TYR A 58 -18.24 11.51 1.22
C TYR A 58 -18.13 9.99 1.12
N MET A 59 -16.92 9.43 1.05
CA MET A 59 -16.71 7.99 0.97
C MET A 59 -17.17 7.26 2.25
N THR A 60 -16.93 7.86 3.42
CA THR A 60 -17.45 7.34 4.71
C THR A 60 -18.95 7.25 4.69
N GLN A 61 -19.65 8.31 4.26
CA GLN A 61 -21.10 8.32 4.17
C GLN A 61 -21.62 7.28 3.18
N ARG A 62 -20.97 7.12 2.02
CA ARG A 62 -21.31 6.08 1.03
C ARG A 62 -21.19 4.66 1.60
N ALA A 63 -20.15 4.39 2.41
CA ALA A 63 -20.02 3.10 3.09
C ALA A 63 -21.14 2.87 4.11
N ILE A 64 -21.49 3.89 4.89
CA ILE A 64 -22.61 3.83 5.85
C ILE A 64 -23.93 3.57 5.12
N ASP A 65 -24.20 4.28 4.02
CA ASP A 65 -25.43 4.10 3.24
C ASP A 65 -25.50 2.70 2.63
N PHE A 66 -24.41 2.19 2.08
CA PHE A 66 -24.32 0.82 1.57
C PHE A 66 -24.67 -0.21 2.65
N MET A 67 -24.10 -0.09 3.86
CA MET A 67 -24.39 -1.03 4.94
C MET A 67 -25.85 -0.92 5.42
N LYS A 68 -26.47 0.27 5.41
CA LYS A 68 -27.90 0.45 5.68
C LYS A 68 -28.76 -0.23 4.63
N GLU A 69 -28.42 -0.08 3.35
CA GLU A 69 -29.14 -0.67 2.22
C GLU A 69 -29.03 -2.20 2.21
N ALA A 70 -27.87 -2.74 2.59
CA ALA A 70 -27.65 -4.18 2.69
C ALA A 70 -28.49 -4.83 3.79
N GLY A 71 -28.80 -4.11 4.88
CA GLY A 71 -29.60 -4.60 6.01
C GLY A 71 -29.03 -5.91 6.58
N ASP A 72 -29.87 -6.93 6.67
CA ASP A 72 -29.48 -8.26 7.21
C ASP A 72 -28.82 -9.18 6.18
N GLN A 73 -28.63 -8.74 4.93
CA GLN A 73 -27.95 -9.55 3.92
C GLN A 73 -26.45 -9.61 4.18
N PRO A 74 -25.78 -10.75 3.92
CA PRO A 74 -24.31 -10.80 3.93
C PRO A 74 -23.72 -9.83 2.92
N TRP A 75 -22.71 -9.05 3.34
CA TRP A 75 -22.05 -8.07 2.49
C TRP A 75 -20.54 -8.03 2.66
N LEU A 76 -19.86 -7.57 1.64
CA LEU A 76 -18.45 -7.17 1.66
C LEU A 76 -18.37 -5.71 1.19
N CYS A 77 -17.84 -4.84 2.01
CA CYS A 77 -17.62 -3.44 1.68
C CYS A 77 -16.12 -3.18 1.56
N HIS A 78 -15.67 -2.74 0.39
CA HIS A 78 -14.32 -2.20 0.21
C HIS A 78 -14.41 -0.67 0.21
N LEU A 79 -14.23 -0.07 1.39
CA LEU A 79 -14.14 1.38 1.53
C LEU A 79 -12.70 1.80 1.20
N SER A 80 -12.52 2.45 0.05
CA SER A 80 -11.24 2.93 -0.42
C SER A 80 -11.16 4.45 -0.31
N TYR A 81 -10.39 4.96 0.64
CA TYR A 81 -10.00 6.36 0.67
C TYR A 81 -8.84 6.58 -0.29
N ILE A 82 -8.96 7.55 -1.21
CA ILE A 82 -7.85 7.93 -2.10
C ILE A 82 -6.77 8.64 -1.30
N LYS A 83 -7.16 9.48 -0.33
CA LYS A 83 -6.21 10.13 0.57
C LYS A 83 -5.58 9.10 1.53
N PRO A 84 -4.31 9.32 1.93
CA PRO A 84 -3.47 10.52 1.79
C PRO A 84 -2.67 10.61 0.48
N HIS A 85 -3.03 9.88 -0.59
CA HIS A 85 -2.36 9.96 -1.90
C HIS A 85 -2.32 11.40 -2.44
N TRP A 86 -1.27 11.72 -3.19
CA TRP A 86 -1.17 12.97 -3.94
C TRP A 86 -2.41 13.26 -4.80
N PRO A 87 -2.87 14.52 -4.89
CA PRO A 87 -2.28 15.76 -4.36
C PRO A 87 -2.43 15.88 -2.84
N TYR A 88 -1.33 16.29 -2.19
CA TYR A 88 -1.28 16.49 -0.74
C TYR A 88 -1.92 17.83 -0.39
N ILE A 89 -3.23 17.88 -0.43
CA ILE A 89 -4.01 19.04 -0.06
C ILE A 89 -5.20 18.58 0.79
N VAL A 90 -5.48 19.29 1.86
CA VAL A 90 -6.46 18.89 2.85
C VAL A 90 -7.29 20.12 3.26
N PRO A 91 -8.61 19.97 3.52
CA PRO A 91 -9.45 21.08 3.91
C PRO A 91 -9.09 21.64 5.31
N ALA A 92 -9.54 22.85 5.59
CA ALA A 92 -9.55 23.35 6.97
C ALA A 92 -10.48 22.48 7.83
N PRO A 93 -10.13 22.25 9.13
CA PRO A 93 -8.99 22.78 9.86
C PRO A 93 -7.71 21.93 9.74
N TYR A 94 -7.71 20.81 9.05
CA TYR A 94 -6.62 19.83 9.01
C TYR A 94 -5.34 20.36 8.35
N HIS A 95 -5.45 21.35 7.43
CA HIS A 95 -4.30 21.87 6.68
C HIS A 95 -3.22 22.51 7.57
N ASN A 96 -3.57 22.98 8.76
CA ASN A 96 -2.66 23.66 9.68
C ASN A 96 -2.53 23.00 11.06
N MET A 97 -3.07 21.76 11.23
CA MET A 97 -2.95 21.00 12.48
C MET A 97 -1.51 20.58 12.77
N TYR A 98 -0.73 20.36 11.73
CA TYR A 98 0.67 19.95 11.81
C TYR A 98 1.56 21.00 11.17
N THR A 99 2.79 21.07 11.66
CA THR A 99 3.80 22.02 11.18
C THR A 99 5.11 21.27 10.92
N LYS A 100 6.10 21.94 10.34
CA LYS A 100 7.44 21.40 10.15
C LYS A 100 8.09 20.85 11.44
N ASP A 101 7.67 21.35 12.62
CA ASP A 101 8.22 20.91 13.90
C ASP A 101 7.77 19.51 14.30
N HIS A 102 6.76 18.94 13.63
CA HIS A 102 6.28 17.57 13.81
C HIS A 102 6.98 16.56 12.89
N ILE A 103 7.82 17.05 11.96
CA ILE A 103 8.47 16.18 10.97
C ILE A 103 9.65 15.46 11.62
N ILE A 104 9.69 14.14 11.49
CA ILE A 104 10.86 13.34 11.86
C ILE A 104 11.94 13.43 10.76
N PRO A 105 13.23 13.30 11.11
CA PRO A 105 14.29 13.26 10.12
C PRO A 105 14.08 12.13 9.09
N PRO A 106 14.38 12.39 7.81
CA PRO A 106 14.22 11.37 6.78
C PRO A 106 15.20 10.21 6.96
N VAL A 107 14.77 9.04 6.57
CA VAL A 107 15.62 7.85 6.42
C VAL A 107 16.33 7.95 5.08
N ARG A 108 17.54 8.51 5.07
CA ARG A 108 18.36 8.64 3.84
C ARG A 108 19.83 8.90 4.20
N SER A 109 20.74 8.49 3.32
CA SER A 109 22.17 8.75 3.44
C SER A 109 22.73 9.42 2.18
N GLU A 110 23.86 10.13 2.31
CA GLU A 110 24.53 10.74 1.15
C GLU A 110 25.14 9.68 0.22
N GLU A 111 25.48 8.49 0.75
CA GLU A 111 26.01 7.37 -0.01
C GLU A 111 25.00 6.85 -1.02
N GLU A 112 23.71 6.87 -0.71
CA GLU A 112 22.65 6.43 -1.64
C GLU A 112 22.63 7.24 -2.93
N LYS A 113 22.97 8.54 -2.89
CA LYS A 113 23.07 9.39 -4.08
C LYS A 113 24.19 8.95 -5.05
N GLN A 114 25.15 8.18 -4.54
CA GLN A 114 26.27 7.67 -5.31
C GLN A 114 26.04 6.24 -5.79
N THR A 115 24.80 5.72 -5.65
CA THR A 115 24.50 4.36 -6.10
C THR A 115 24.86 4.16 -7.56
N ASN A 116 25.51 3.05 -7.84
CA ASN A 116 25.81 2.61 -9.19
C ASN A 116 24.74 1.64 -9.75
N HIS A 117 23.68 1.36 -8.99
CA HIS A 117 22.59 0.51 -9.50
C HIS A 117 21.77 1.28 -10.55
N PRO A 118 21.71 0.80 -11.83
CA PRO A 118 21.15 1.59 -12.92
C PRO A 118 19.70 2.01 -12.66
N VAL A 119 18.86 1.10 -12.17
CA VAL A 119 17.44 1.39 -11.92
C VAL A 119 17.29 2.40 -10.80
N TYR A 120 17.87 2.16 -9.61
CA TYR A 120 17.79 3.08 -8.48
C TYR A 120 18.42 4.45 -8.80
N GLY A 121 19.57 4.46 -9.47
CA GLY A 121 20.21 5.70 -9.92
C GLY A 121 19.35 6.49 -10.92
N ALA A 122 18.56 5.81 -11.75
CA ALA A 122 17.63 6.46 -12.66
C ALA A 122 16.43 7.06 -11.90
N TYR A 123 15.91 6.36 -10.89
CA TYR A 123 14.86 6.90 -10.02
C TYR A 123 15.31 8.16 -9.30
N LEU A 124 16.50 8.18 -8.69
CA LEU A 124 17.06 9.37 -8.05
C LEU A 124 17.18 10.58 -8.99
N LYS A 125 17.32 10.34 -10.30
CA LYS A 125 17.34 11.40 -11.35
C LYS A 125 15.95 11.79 -11.85
N SER A 126 14.91 11.05 -11.48
CA SER A 126 13.55 11.38 -11.88
C SER A 126 13.08 12.70 -11.27
N ARG A 127 12.16 13.39 -11.95
CA ARG A 127 11.63 14.68 -11.49
C ARG A 127 10.98 14.55 -10.10
N ILE A 128 10.26 13.48 -9.84
CA ILE A 128 9.58 13.23 -8.56
C ILE A 128 10.60 13.13 -7.44
N CYS A 129 11.59 12.26 -7.57
CA CYS A 129 12.63 12.07 -6.56
C CYS A 129 13.45 13.33 -6.32
N GLN A 130 13.82 14.05 -7.37
CA GLN A 130 14.52 15.36 -7.25
C GLN A 130 13.68 16.40 -6.51
N THR A 131 12.36 16.35 -6.64
CA THR A 131 11.47 17.27 -5.93
C THR A 131 11.40 16.92 -4.45
N PHE A 132 11.17 15.64 -4.11
CA PHE A 132 11.10 15.18 -2.71
C PHE A 132 12.44 15.11 -1.99
N ALA A 133 13.56 15.16 -2.71
CA ALA A 133 14.89 15.30 -2.11
C ALA A 133 15.08 16.65 -1.39
N ARG A 134 14.25 17.64 -1.69
CA ARG A 134 14.32 19.01 -1.15
C ARG A 134 13.59 19.12 0.18
N ASP A 135 14.25 19.70 1.19
CA ASP A 135 13.67 19.85 2.52
C ASP A 135 12.51 20.88 2.52
N ASP A 136 12.58 21.95 1.74
CA ASP A 136 11.50 22.94 1.61
C ASP A 136 10.19 22.35 1.05
N VAL A 137 10.27 21.29 0.23
CA VAL A 137 9.10 20.54 -0.25
C VAL A 137 8.55 19.65 0.86
N ARG A 138 9.42 18.90 1.54
CA ARG A 138 9.03 18.02 2.64
C ARG A 138 8.39 18.78 3.79
N GLU A 139 8.91 19.95 4.13
CA GLU A 139 8.40 20.84 5.19
C GLU A 139 6.95 21.30 4.94
N ARG A 140 6.48 21.29 3.69
CA ARG A 140 5.08 21.60 3.30
C ARG A 140 4.24 20.35 3.15
N VAL A 141 4.77 19.34 2.45
CA VAL A 141 4.02 18.14 2.09
C VAL A 141 3.73 17.24 3.30
N ILE A 142 4.71 17.02 4.18
CA ILE A 142 4.53 16.08 5.30
C ILE A 142 3.46 16.56 6.29
N PRO A 143 3.39 17.84 6.71
CA PRO A 143 2.29 18.33 7.54
C PRO A 143 0.92 18.16 6.88
N ALA A 144 0.79 18.44 5.60
CA ALA A 144 -0.45 18.20 4.85
C ALA A 144 -0.82 16.71 4.79
N TYR A 145 0.15 15.85 4.56
CA TYR A 145 -0.03 14.39 4.60
C TYR A 145 -0.52 13.91 5.98
N MET A 146 0.06 14.43 7.06
CA MET A 146 -0.39 14.15 8.43
C MET A 146 -1.83 14.65 8.66
N GLY A 147 -2.19 15.81 8.12
CA GLY A 147 -3.55 16.34 8.16
C GLY A 147 -4.54 15.43 7.43
N LEU A 148 -4.16 14.91 6.27
CA LEU A 148 -4.97 13.94 5.51
C LEU A 148 -5.19 12.64 6.30
N ILE A 149 -4.16 12.12 6.96
CA ILE A 149 -4.28 10.94 7.84
C ILE A 149 -5.21 11.25 9.02
N LYS A 150 -5.09 12.44 9.62
CA LYS A 150 -5.97 12.85 10.72
C LYS A 150 -7.42 12.92 10.30
N GLN A 151 -7.72 13.43 9.12
CA GLN A 151 -9.07 13.43 8.57
C GLN A 151 -9.62 12.01 8.39
N ILE A 152 -8.81 11.08 7.88
CA ILE A 152 -9.19 9.67 7.76
C ILE A 152 -9.48 9.07 9.14
N ASP A 153 -8.64 9.34 10.14
CA ASP A 153 -8.81 8.85 11.51
C ASP A 153 -10.15 9.33 12.10
N ASP A 154 -10.48 10.60 11.94
CA ASP A 154 -11.76 11.15 12.40
C ASP A 154 -12.96 10.52 11.67
N GLN A 155 -12.84 10.30 10.37
CA GLN A 155 -13.89 9.66 9.58
C GLN A 155 -14.07 8.17 9.92
N LEU A 156 -12.99 7.46 10.25
CA LEU A 156 -13.07 6.10 10.80
C LEU A 156 -13.75 6.11 12.19
N GLY A 157 -13.47 7.11 13.01
CA GLY A 157 -14.18 7.31 14.28
C GLY A 157 -15.70 7.46 14.09
N ILE A 158 -16.13 8.25 13.11
CA ILE A 158 -17.55 8.41 12.75
C ILE A 158 -18.15 7.07 12.29
N LEU A 159 -17.46 6.38 11.37
CA LEU A 159 -17.88 5.07 10.86
C LEU A 159 -18.06 4.05 11.98
N PHE A 160 -17.05 3.90 12.83
CA PHE A 160 -17.06 2.91 13.92
C PHE A 160 -18.12 3.23 14.98
N ASN A 161 -18.32 4.50 15.30
CA ASN A 161 -19.41 4.90 16.22
C ASN A 161 -20.78 4.55 15.63
N TRP A 162 -21.01 4.78 14.34
CA TRP A 162 -22.22 4.37 13.67
C TRP A 162 -22.39 2.84 13.67
N MET A 163 -21.37 2.09 13.30
CA MET A 163 -21.37 0.61 13.31
C MET A 163 -21.68 0.05 14.70
N LYS A 164 -21.15 0.69 15.75
CA LYS A 164 -21.45 0.31 17.14
C LYS A 164 -22.92 0.52 17.49
N GLN A 165 -23.50 1.66 17.12
CA GLN A 165 -24.91 1.95 17.33
C GLN A 165 -25.84 1.01 16.54
N ALA A 166 -25.39 0.57 15.38
CA ALA A 166 -26.10 -0.39 14.52
C ALA A 166 -25.87 -1.86 14.95
N ASN A 167 -25.10 -2.14 16.03
CA ASN A 167 -24.74 -3.47 16.51
C ASN A 167 -24.03 -4.35 15.47
N LEU A 168 -23.22 -3.76 14.60
CA LEU A 168 -22.53 -4.47 13.52
C LEU A 168 -21.20 -5.09 13.95
N PHE A 169 -20.59 -4.66 15.06
CA PHE A 169 -19.28 -5.18 15.50
C PHE A 169 -19.29 -6.67 15.82
N ASP A 170 -20.41 -7.21 16.32
CA ASP A 170 -20.48 -8.62 16.74
C ASP A 170 -20.45 -9.62 15.58
N ASN A 171 -20.67 -9.14 14.33
CA ASN A 171 -20.74 -9.99 13.15
C ASN A 171 -19.95 -9.47 11.92
N THR A 172 -19.17 -8.41 12.10
CA THR A 172 -18.41 -7.79 11.00
C THR A 172 -16.92 -7.89 11.26
N MET A 173 -16.19 -8.55 10.37
CA MET A 173 -14.74 -8.47 10.32
C MET A 173 -14.34 -7.11 9.74
N ILE A 174 -13.41 -6.42 10.41
CA ILE A 174 -12.88 -5.14 9.95
C ILE A 174 -11.40 -5.31 9.63
N VAL A 175 -11.00 -4.92 8.44
CA VAL A 175 -9.61 -4.93 8.00
C VAL A 175 -9.21 -3.51 7.59
N PHE A 176 -8.20 -2.97 8.26
CA PHE A 176 -7.56 -1.71 7.89
C PHE A 176 -6.19 -2.00 7.27
N THR A 177 -5.98 -1.52 6.05
CA THR A 177 -4.74 -1.70 5.32
C THR A 177 -4.54 -0.58 4.28
N SER A 178 -3.42 -0.60 3.58
CA SER A 178 -3.13 0.27 2.42
C SER A 178 -2.63 -0.59 1.26
N ASP A 179 -2.75 -0.09 0.04
CA ASP A 179 -2.22 -0.71 -1.18
C ASP A 179 -0.70 -0.53 -1.28
N HIS A 180 -0.16 0.60 -0.85
CA HIS A 180 1.27 0.93 -0.79
C HIS A 180 1.53 2.01 0.28
N GLY A 181 2.79 2.26 0.58
CA GLY A 181 3.23 3.39 1.38
C GLY A 181 3.62 4.61 0.54
N ASP A 182 4.38 5.53 1.12
CA ASP A 182 4.92 6.72 0.44
C ASP A 182 6.30 7.06 1.03
N TYR A 183 7.26 7.37 0.17
CA TYR A 183 8.61 7.72 0.58
C TYR A 183 8.71 9.07 1.27
N LEU A 184 7.96 10.08 0.83
CA LEU A 184 7.98 11.44 1.39
C LEU A 184 9.39 12.02 1.60
N GLY A 185 10.35 11.62 0.76
CA GLY A 185 11.75 12.04 0.82
C GLY A 185 12.71 11.07 1.50
N ASP A 186 12.24 9.97 2.06
CA ASP A 186 13.09 8.88 2.49
C ASP A 186 13.82 8.28 1.27
N HIS A 187 15.05 7.79 1.46
CA HIS A 187 15.90 7.29 0.37
C HIS A 187 16.07 8.27 -0.81
N TRP A 188 15.89 9.57 -0.58
CA TRP A 188 15.86 10.62 -1.61
C TRP A 188 14.75 10.43 -2.64
N MET A 189 13.69 9.70 -2.29
CA MET A 189 12.59 9.33 -3.18
C MET A 189 11.27 10.00 -2.78
N GLY A 190 10.32 9.97 -3.69
CA GLY A 190 8.95 10.39 -3.48
C GLY A 190 7.97 9.40 -4.07
N GLU A 191 6.73 9.44 -3.64
CA GLU A 191 5.68 8.51 -4.00
C GLU A 191 6.03 7.05 -3.61
N LYS A 192 5.81 6.06 -4.45
CA LYS A 192 5.67 4.65 -4.03
C LYS A 192 6.44 3.62 -4.83
N ASP A 193 7.20 4.02 -5.82
CA ASP A 193 7.93 3.07 -6.67
C ASP A 193 9.03 2.33 -5.88
N LEU A 194 9.47 1.17 -6.36
CA LEU A 194 10.52 0.34 -5.76
C LEU A 194 10.11 -0.38 -4.46
N PHE A 195 11.08 -0.89 -3.66
CA PHE A 195 10.80 -1.92 -2.64
C PHE A 195 11.36 -1.65 -1.24
N HIS A 196 11.73 -0.42 -0.91
CA HIS A 196 12.04 -0.10 0.49
C HIS A 196 10.79 -0.23 1.36
N ASP A 197 10.98 -0.50 2.65
CA ASP A 197 9.87 -0.70 3.59
C ASP A 197 8.87 0.47 3.58
N GLN A 198 9.31 1.70 3.29
CA GLN A 198 8.45 2.88 3.15
C GLN A 198 7.38 2.74 2.06
N SER A 199 7.66 1.97 1.01
CA SER A 199 6.71 1.73 -0.09
C SER A 199 5.92 0.44 0.08
N VAL A 200 6.56 -0.66 0.53
CA VAL A 200 5.96 -2.00 0.47
C VAL A 200 5.49 -2.56 1.81
N LYS A 201 5.90 -1.96 2.94
CA LYS A 201 5.46 -2.37 4.27
C LYS A 201 4.27 -1.53 4.71
N VAL A 202 3.08 -1.98 4.35
CA VAL A 202 1.82 -1.30 4.68
C VAL A 202 1.26 -1.75 6.04
N PRO A 203 0.44 -0.93 6.71
CA PRO A 203 -0.28 -1.36 7.91
C PRO A 203 -1.24 -2.51 7.58
N LEU A 204 -1.42 -3.43 8.51
CA LEU A 204 -2.47 -4.43 8.47
C LEU A 204 -3.01 -4.64 9.89
N ILE A 205 -4.23 -4.17 10.13
CA ILE A 205 -4.95 -4.33 11.40
C ILE A 205 -6.24 -5.08 11.11
N ILE A 206 -6.48 -6.17 11.82
CA ILE A 206 -7.66 -7.00 11.62
C ILE A 206 -8.42 -7.13 12.95
N TYR A 207 -9.68 -6.76 12.92
CA TYR A 207 -10.65 -7.10 13.95
C TYR A 207 -11.52 -8.26 13.44
N ASP A 208 -11.43 -9.40 14.12
CA ASP A 208 -12.24 -10.57 13.85
C ASP A 208 -13.25 -10.74 15.00
N PRO A 209 -14.56 -10.61 14.75
CA PRO A 209 -15.58 -10.67 15.81
C PRO A 209 -15.80 -12.10 16.37
N ARG A 210 -15.26 -13.12 15.72
CA ARG A 210 -15.47 -14.50 16.12
C ARG A 210 -14.87 -14.78 17.50
N LYS A 211 -15.56 -15.59 18.28
CA LYS A 211 -15.18 -15.90 19.67
C LYS A 211 -13.76 -16.46 19.79
N GLU A 212 -13.35 -17.25 18.81
CA GLU A 212 -12.03 -17.87 18.74
C GLU A 212 -10.91 -16.86 18.56
N ALA A 213 -11.18 -15.69 17.96
CA ALA A 213 -10.19 -14.65 17.76
C ALA A 213 -9.89 -13.84 19.04
N LYS A 214 -10.70 -13.93 20.09
CA LYS A 214 -10.46 -13.24 21.35
C LYS A 214 -9.11 -13.57 21.99
N VAL A 215 -8.56 -14.72 21.72
CA VAL A 215 -7.25 -15.18 22.23
C VAL A 215 -6.08 -14.33 21.69
N SER A 216 -6.25 -13.68 20.54
CA SER A 216 -5.25 -12.83 19.89
C SER A 216 -5.56 -11.33 19.95
N GLU A 217 -6.59 -10.93 20.69
CA GLU A 217 -6.98 -9.51 20.79
C GLU A 217 -5.85 -8.65 21.33
N GLY A 218 -5.50 -7.56 20.62
CA GLY A 218 -4.39 -6.68 20.96
C GLY A 218 -2.99 -7.24 20.67
N ARG A 219 -2.88 -8.41 20.05
CA ARG A 219 -1.59 -9.03 19.72
C ARG A 219 -0.98 -8.45 18.45
N GLU A 220 0.32 -8.31 18.44
CA GLU A 220 1.13 -8.07 17.24
C GLU A 220 1.77 -9.38 16.76
N SER A 221 1.83 -9.59 15.44
CA SER A 221 2.51 -10.73 14.82
C SER A 221 3.63 -10.25 13.91
N ASN A 222 4.77 -10.92 13.96
CA ASN A 222 5.91 -10.69 13.07
C ASN A 222 5.94 -11.63 11.86
N GLN A 223 4.88 -12.38 11.62
CA GLN A 223 4.79 -13.26 10.45
C GLN A 223 4.75 -12.45 9.16
N LEU A 224 5.42 -12.98 8.12
CA LEU A 224 5.36 -12.39 6.80
C LEU A 224 3.97 -12.65 6.19
N VAL A 225 3.22 -11.59 5.99
CA VAL A 225 1.90 -11.61 5.35
C VAL A 225 1.91 -10.74 4.10
N GLU A 226 1.00 -11.02 3.18
CA GLU A 226 0.88 -10.29 1.92
C GLU A 226 -0.59 -9.90 1.70
N CYS A 227 -0.87 -8.84 0.97
CA CYS A 227 -2.24 -8.39 0.70
C CYS A 227 -3.11 -9.48 0.02
N ILE A 228 -2.49 -10.40 -0.73
CA ILE A 228 -3.19 -11.55 -1.34
C ILE A 228 -3.77 -12.52 -0.30
N ASP A 229 -3.33 -12.46 0.96
CA ASP A 229 -3.84 -13.31 2.06
C ASP A 229 -5.24 -12.90 2.50
N LEU A 230 -5.67 -11.67 2.17
CA LEU A 230 -6.99 -11.17 2.54
C LEU A 230 -8.12 -11.91 1.82
N ALA A 231 -7.95 -12.24 0.54
CA ALA A 231 -8.98 -12.96 -0.20
C ALA A 231 -9.34 -14.31 0.41
N PRO A 232 -8.41 -15.25 0.68
CA PRO A 232 -8.74 -16.49 1.37
C PRO A 232 -9.19 -16.27 2.82
N THR A 233 -8.77 -15.20 3.49
CA THR A 233 -9.26 -14.83 4.83
C THR A 233 -10.75 -14.47 4.80
N PHE A 234 -11.18 -13.69 3.81
CA PHE A 234 -12.58 -13.34 3.63
C PHE A 234 -13.43 -14.55 3.27
N LEU A 235 -12.93 -15.46 2.40
CA LEU A 235 -13.63 -16.70 2.09
C LEU A 235 -13.84 -17.56 3.35
N ASP A 236 -12.81 -17.71 4.22
CA ASP A 236 -12.95 -18.41 5.50
C ASP A 236 -14.00 -17.74 6.40
N PHE A 237 -13.98 -16.40 6.48
CA PHE A 237 -14.95 -15.66 7.30
C PHE A 237 -16.39 -15.89 6.87
N PHE A 238 -16.64 -15.97 5.56
CA PHE A 238 -17.95 -16.28 4.99
C PHE A 238 -18.27 -17.79 4.90
N ASN A 239 -17.42 -18.66 5.45
CA ASN A 239 -17.55 -20.11 5.35
C ASN A 239 -17.61 -20.62 3.89
N ILE A 240 -16.95 -19.92 2.98
CA ILE A 240 -16.82 -20.31 1.58
C ILE A 240 -15.55 -21.15 1.42
N LYS A 241 -15.65 -22.27 0.69
CA LYS A 241 -14.50 -23.15 0.44
C LYS A 241 -13.40 -22.36 -0.30
N ASP A 242 -12.20 -22.40 0.23
CA ASP A 242 -11.00 -21.84 -0.40
C ASP A 242 -10.73 -22.44 -1.78
N LYS A 243 -10.08 -21.67 -2.64
CA LYS A 243 -9.73 -22.04 -4.02
C LYS A 243 -8.21 -21.92 -4.24
N PRO A 244 -7.39 -22.77 -3.58
CA PRO A 244 -5.93 -22.65 -3.58
C PRO A 244 -5.29 -22.82 -4.96
N HIS A 245 -6.02 -23.33 -5.96
CA HIS A 245 -5.57 -23.41 -7.34
C HIS A 245 -5.70 -22.08 -8.11
N ILE A 246 -6.37 -21.08 -7.52
CA ILE A 246 -6.55 -19.72 -8.08
C ILE A 246 -5.90 -18.70 -7.15
N LEU A 247 -6.14 -18.84 -5.84
CA LEU A 247 -5.66 -17.91 -4.81
C LEU A 247 -4.33 -18.38 -4.26
N GLU A 248 -3.29 -17.59 -4.41
CA GLU A 248 -1.94 -17.89 -3.93
C GLU A 248 -1.71 -17.44 -2.48
N GLY A 249 -2.59 -16.58 -1.94
CA GLY A 249 -2.56 -16.14 -0.56
C GLY A 249 -2.85 -17.27 0.42
N ARG A 250 -2.42 -17.08 1.66
CA ARG A 250 -2.71 -17.97 2.79
C ARG A 250 -3.62 -17.27 3.78
N GLY A 251 -4.81 -17.84 4.04
CA GLY A 251 -5.77 -17.27 4.98
C GLY A 251 -5.18 -17.06 6.38
N LEU A 252 -5.50 -15.94 7.01
CA LEU A 252 -4.87 -15.47 8.26
C LEU A 252 -5.48 -16.08 9.53
N LYS A 253 -6.44 -16.99 9.41
CA LYS A 253 -7.13 -17.60 10.56
C LYS A 253 -6.20 -18.19 11.61
N GLU A 254 -5.13 -18.88 11.20
CA GLU A 254 -4.17 -19.49 12.13
C GLU A 254 -3.46 -18.45 13.00
N ILE A 255 -3.23 -17.25 12.46
CA ILE A 255 -2.66 -16.11 13.20
C ILE A 255 -3.73 -15.48 14.09
N LEU A 256 -4.94 -15.26 13.55
CA LEU A 256 -6.04 -14.57 14.23
C LEU A 256 -6.64 -15.38 15.38
N HIS A 257 -6.63 -16.71 15.30
CA HIS A 257 -7.23 -17.60 16.29
C HIS A 257 -6.20 -18.27 17.23
N SER A 258 -5.02 -17.67 17.40
CA SER A 258 -3.97 -18.19 18.28
C SER A 258 -3.32 -17.05 19.07
N ASN A 259 -2.85 -17.37 20.28
CA ASN A 259 -2.02 -16.44 21.09
C ASN A 259 -0.53 -16.48 20.72
N GLU A 260 -0.14 -17.40 19.84
CA GLU A 260 1.22 -17.56 19.34
C GLU A 260 1.24 -17.56 17.81
N ASP A 261 2.37 -17.17 17.24
CA ASP A 261 2.57 -17.26 15.80
C ASP A 261 2.71 -18.73 15.35
N PRO A 262 2.08 -19.12 14.24
CA PRO A 262 2.21 -20.49 13.71
C PRO A 262 3.66 -20.80 13.34
N LYS A 263 4.15 -21.99 13.74
CA LYS A 263 5.52 -22.44 13.45
C LYS A 263 5.74 -22.75 11.97
N ASP A 264 4.71 -23.22 11.30
CA ASP A 264 4.72 -23.49 9.86
C ASP A 264 3.99 -22.38 9.11
N TRP A 265 4.69 -21.27 8.89
CA TRP A 265 4.20 -20.14 8.12
C TRP A 265 5.10 -19.92 6.89
N ARG A 266 4.71 -19.01 5.99
CA ARG A 266 5.53 -18.67 4.84
C ARG A 266 6.88 -18.11 5.28
N LYS A 267 7.91 -18.47 4.54
CA LYS A 267 9.29 -18.01 4.79
C LYS A 267 9.63 -16.74 4.05
N TYR A 268 8.87 -16.42 3.01
CA TYR A 268 9.17 -15.33 2.08
C TYR A 268 7.93 -14.50 1.82
N ALA A 269 8.11 -13.19 1.70
CA ALA A 269 7.17 -12.28 1.06
C ALA A 269 7.75 -11.82 -0.28
N ILE A 270 6.91 -11.72 -1.30
CA ILE A 270 7.33 -11.43 -2.69
C ILE A 270 6.49 -10.27 -3.21
N SER A 271 7.13 -9.43 -4.01
CA SER A 271 6.46 -8.32 -4.71
C SER A 271 7.09 -8.13 -6.08
N GLU A 272 6.28 -7.80 -7.07
CA GLU A 272 6.70 -7.51 -8.45
C GLU A 272 6.45 -6.04 -8.77
N TYR A 273 7.29 -5.50 -9.63
CA TYR A 273 7.12 -4.14 -10.09
C TYR A 273 7.54 -3.97 -11.56
N ASP A 274 6.63 -3.47 -12.36
CA ASP A 274 6.86 -3.10 -13.75
C ASP A 274 7.04 -1.57 -13.83
N TYR A 275 8.27 -1.13 -14.19
CA TYR A 275 8.59 0.29 -14.36
C TYR A 275 8.62 0.73 -15.84
N SER A 276 8.00 -0.04 -16.74
CA SER A 276 8.02 0.21 -18.19
C SER A 276 7.48 1.59 -18.59
N THR A 277 6.49 2.10 -17.84
CA THR A 277 5.88 3.43 -18.07
C THR A 277 6.57 4.57 -17.29
N ARG A 278 7.60 4.27 -16.50
CA ARG A 278 8.26 5.25 -15.64
C ARG A 278 9.40 5.99 -16.36
N GLN A 279 9.63 7.22 -15.93
CA GLN A 279 10.75 8.04 -16.44
C GLN A 279 12.09 7.31 -16.30
N ALA A 280 12.29 6.55 -15.21
CA ALA A 280 13.49 5.78 -14.96
C ALA A 280 13.85 4.84 -16.13
N ARG A 281 12.87 4.16 -16.76
CA ARG A 281 13.11 3.32 -17.94
C ARG A 281 13.74 4.11 -19.08
N HIS A 282 13.23 5.31 -19.36
CA HIS A 282 13.79 6.17 -20.42
C HIS A 282 15.20 6.67 -20.09
N ILE A 283 15.47 7.01 -18.81
CA ILE A 283 16.80 7.43 -18.36
C ILE A 283 17.83 6.32 -18.57
N ILE A 284 17.44 5.06 -18.33
CA ILE A 284 18.31 3.88 -18.51
C ILE A 284 18.43 3.53 -19.98
N GLY A 285 17.42 3.81 -20.82
CA GLY A 285 17.31 3.35 -22.21
C GLY A 285 16.90 1.89 -22.31
N ASN A 286 16.16 1.36 -21.32
CA ASN A 286 15.74 -0.04 -21.31
C ASN A 286 14.49 -0.27 -22.17
N GLU A 287 14.37 -1.48 -22.73
CA GLU A 287 13.17 -1.89 -23.46
C GLU A 287 12.00 -2.14 -22.49
N PRO A 288 10.73 -1.92 -22.91
CA PRO A 288 9.59 -2.08 -22.00
C PRO A 288 9.47 -3.46 -21.36
N ASP A 289 9.71 -4.51 -22.13
CA ASP A 289 9.63 -5.92 -21.70
C ASP A 289 10.76 -6.34 -20.72
N LYS A 290 11.78 -5.51 -20.57
CA LYS A 290 12.90 -5.69 -19.64
C LYS A 290 12.80 -4.80 -18.39
N ALA A 291 11.73 -4.02 -18.28
CA ALA A 291 11.55 -3.06 -17.21
C ALA A 291 10.84 -3.67 -16.00
N GLN A 292 11.39 -4.79 -15.49
CA GLN A 292 10.80 -5.56 -14.41
C GLN A 292 11.76 -5.73 -13.23
N LEU A 293 11.19 -5.65 -12.04
CA LEU A 293 11.87 -5.90 -10.78
C LEU A 293 11.05 -6.92 -9.97
N PHE A 294 11.75 -7.80 -9.27
CA PHE A 294 11.14 -8.77 -8.36
C PHE A 294 11.84 -8.71 -7.01
N MET A 295 11.07 -8.48 -5.97
CA MET A 295 11.57 -8.49 -4.60
C MET A 295 11.16 -9.77 -3.90
N ILE A 296 12.11 -10.36 -3.16
CA ILE A 296 11.84 -11.43 -2.19
C ILE A 296 12.54 -11.09 -0.88
N ARG A 297 11.79 -11.22 0.23
CA ARG A 297 12.37 -11.06 1.56
C ARG A 297 12.05 -12.24 2.47
N ASP A 298 12.96 -12.56 3.37
CA ASP A 298 12.70 -13.36 4.57
C ASP A 298 12.78 -12.48 5.83
N SER A 299 12.93 -13.08 6.99
CA SER A 299 13.03 -12.33 8.26
C SER A 299 14.27 -11.43 8.34
N ARG A 300 15.34 -11.74 7.62
CA ARG A 300 16.61 -11.03 7.69
C ARG A 300 17.00 -10.32 6.39
N TRP A 301 16.78 -10.96 5.24
CA TRP A 301 17.32 -10.51 3.97
C TRP A 301 16.23 -10.04 3.02
N LYS A 302 16.44 -8.92 2.36
CA LYS A 302 15.67 -8.47 1.21
C LYS A 302 16.55 -8.51 -0.03
N TYR A 303 16.13 -9.27 -1.05
CA TYR A 303 16.80 -9.41 -2.32
C TYR A 303 15.91 -8.85 -3.43
N ILE A 304 16.48 -8.07 -4.34
CA ILE A 304 15.77 -7.51 -5.48
C ILE A 304 16.46 -7.98 -6.75
N PHE A 305 15.78 -8.79 -7.54
CA PHE A 305 16.18 -9.13 -8.89
C PHE A 305 15.77 -7.99 -9.83
N ALA A 306 16.72 -7.54 -10.66
CA ALA A 306 16.51 -6.51 -11.67
C ALA A 306 16.86 -7.09 -13.03
N GLU A 307 15.88 -7.17 -13.93
CA GLU A 307 16.08 -7.75 -15.26
C GLU A 307 17.19 -7.02 -16.01
N GLY A 308 18.19 -7.77 -16.45
CA GLY A 308 19.35 -7.22 -17.18
C GLY A 308 20.40 -6.48 -16.34
N PHE A 309 20.22 -6.39 -15.03
CA PHE A 309 21.15 -5.68 -14.12
C PHE A 309 21.57 -6.55 -12.95
N ARG A 310 22.59 -6.08 -12.19
CA ARG A 310 22.97 -6.72 -10.95
C ARG A 310 21.81 -6.70 -9.94
N PRO A 311 21.71 -7.69 -9.05
CA PRO A 311 20.71 -7.62 -7.99
C PRO A 311 21.11 -6.60 -6.91
N MET A 312 20.13 -6.23 -6.07
CA MET A 312 20.38 -5.58 -4.78
C MET A 312 20.14 -6.57 -3.64
N LEU A 313 20.79 -6.32 -2.50
CA LEU A 313 20.62 -7.12 -1.28
C LEU A 313 20.73 -6.22 -0.06
N PHE A 314 19.79 -6.35 0.87
CA PHE A 314 19.80 -5.66 2.16
C PHE A 314 19.77 -6.66 3.31
N ASP A 315 20.56 -6.40 4.37
CA ASP A 315 20.55 -7.18 5.63
C ASP A 315 19.73 -6.44 6.67
N LEU A 316 18.44 -6.76 6.78
CA LEU A 316 17.47 -6.06 7.61
C LEU A 316 17.72 -6.23 9.13
N GLU A 317 18.57 -7.19 9.53
CA GLU A 317 18.98 -7.37 10.92
C GLU A 317 20.01 -6.32 11.37
N VAL A 318 20.92 -5.94 10.50
CA VAL A 318 21.98 -4.96 10.80
C VAL A 318 21.73 -3.60 10.19
N ASP A 319 20.94 -3.53 9.14
CA ASP A 319 20.50 -2.32 8.42
C ASP A 319 18.99 -2.34 8.19
N PRO A 320 18.17 -2.20 9.23
CA PRO A 320 16.72 -2.20 9.12
C PRO A 320 16.17 -0.99 8.35
N LYS A 321 17.01 -0.02 8.06
CA LYS A 321 16.67 1.17 7.26
C LYS A 321 17.07 1.05 5.79
N GLU A 322 17.65 -0.06 5.37
CA GLU A 322 17.99 -0.36 3.97
C GLU A 322 18.88 0.70 3.28
N LEU A 323 19.81 1.29 4.04
CA LEU A 323 20.71 2.34 3.53
C LEU A 323 21.91 1.79 2.76
N HIS A 324 22.22 0.49 2.90
CA HIS A 324 23.43 -0.13 2.35
C HIS A 324 23.11 -1.31 1.43
N ASP A 325 23.19 -1.09 0.12
CA ASP A 325 23.06 -2.15 -0.88
C ASP A 325 24.30 -3.06 -0.89
N LEU A 326 24.11 -4.33 -0.51
CA LEU A 326 25.12 -5.38 -0.50
C LEU A 326 25.17 -6.22 -1.79
N GLY A 327 24.47 -5.78 -2.85
CA GLY A 327 24.36 -6.52 -4.11
C GLY A 327 25.68 -6.90 -4.75
N GLU A 328 26.70 -6.04 -4.67
CA GLU A 328 28.07 -6.28 -5.19
C GLU A 328 28.98 -7.05 -4.23
N SER A 329 28.56 -7.22 -2.99
CA SER A 329 29.40 -7.85 -1.97
C SER A 329 29.77 -9.30 -2.32
N GLN A 330 31.06 -9.62 -2.16
CA GLN A 330 31.62 -10.96 -2.37
C GLN A 330 31.80 -11.76 -1.06
N LYS A 331 31.33 -11.21 0.07
CA LYS A 331 31.36 -11.96 1.34
C LYS A 331 30.51 -13.22 1.24
N LYS A 332 31.04 -14.36 1.72
CA LYS A 332 30.36 -15.67 1.62
C LYS A 332 28.92 -15.66 2.15
N ILE A 333 28.65 -14.95 3.24
CA ILE A 333 27.29 -14.85 3.81
C ILE A 333 26.33 -14.15 2.84
N HIS A 334 26.76 -13.07 2.18
CA HIS A 334 25.94 -12.31 1.22
C HIS A 334 25.76 -13.12 -0.08
N LEU A 335 26.78 -13.82 -0.56
CA LEU A 335 26.68 -14.71 -1.72
C LEU A 335 25.68 -15.84 -1.45
N ASN A 336 25.73 -16.44 -0.27
CA ASN A 336 24.80 -17.50 0.14
C ASN A 336 23.36 -16.95 0.23
N ALA A 337 23.16 -15.76 0.79
CA ALA A 337 21.85 -15.11 0.86
C ALA A 337 21.29 -14.84 -0.54
N LYS A 338 22.09 -14.21 -1.41
CA LYS A 338 21.72 -13.94 -2.83
C LYS A 338 21.29 -15.22 -3.55
N LYS A 339 22.12 -16.27 -3.47
CA LYS A 339 21.81 -17.55 -4.12
C LYS A 339 20.51 -18.15 -3.59
N ARG A 340 20.37 -18.26 -2.29
CA ARG A 340 19.19 -18.87 -1.65
C ARG A 340 17.89 -18.13 -2.00
N LEU A 341 17.92 -16.80 -1.97
CA LEU A 341 16.76 -15.97 -2.28
C LEU A 341 16.43 -15.99 -3.78
N TYR A 342 17.45 -15.99 -4.63
CA TYR A 342 17.25 -16.18 -6.08
C TYR A 342 16.62 -17.54 -6.40
N ASP A 343 17.14 -18.62 -5.79
CA ASP A 343 16.58 -19.97 -5.99
C ASP A 343 15.11 -20.03 -5.53
N ALA A 344 14.79 -19.40 -4.39
CA ALA A 344 13.42 -19.33 -3.88
C ALA A 344 12.50 -18.48 -4.77
N LEU A 345 12.97 -17.34 -5.26
CA LEU A 345 12.23 -16.50 -6.20
C LEU A 345 11.96 -17.22 -7.52
N PHE A 346 12.96 -17.94 -8.05
CA PHE A 346 12.81 -18.76 -9.26
C PHE A 346 11.80 -19.90 -9.04
N GLU A 347 11.82 -20.55 -7.87
CA GLU A 347 10.84 -21.57 -7.53
C GLU A 347 9.43 -21.01 -7.49
N TRP A 348 9.26 -19.84 -6.86
CA TRP A 348 7.98 -19.13 -6.82
C TRP A 348 7.51 -18.77 -8.24
N ALA A 349 8.35 -18.14 -9.07
CA ALA A 349 7.99 -17.74 -10.44
C ALA A 349 7.56 -18.95 -11.29
N ARG A 350 8.18 -20.10 -11.10
CA ARG A 350 7.81 -21.33 -11.78
C ARG A 350 6.45 -21.88 -11.32
N LYS A 351 6.06 -21.63 -10.07
CA LYS A 351 4.78 -22.07 -9.48
C LYS A 351 3.65 -21.07 -9.74
N HIS A 352 3.99 -19.78 -9.80
CA HIS A 352 3.05 -18.67 -9.97
C HIS A 352 2.15 -18.84 -11.21
N HIS A 353 2.68 -19.38 -12.28
CA HIS A 353 1.91 -19.69 -13.49
C HIS A 353 1.35 -21.12 -13.52
N SER A 354 1.12 -21.71 -12.35
CA SER A 354 0.48 -23.01 -12.26
C SER A 354 -0.97 -22.94 -12.76
N ARG A 355 -1.58 -24.11 -13.01
CA ARG A 355 -2.92 -24.19 -13.59
C ARG A 355 -3.96 -23.54 -12.69
N THR A 356 -4.68 -22.58 -13.23
CA THR A 356 -5.77 -21.88 -12.54
C THR A 356 -7.16 -22.39 -12.93
N THR A 357 -7.27 -23.17 -14.01
CA THR A 357 -8.55 -23.64 -14.57
C THR A 357 -9.01 -24.98 -14.02
N VAL A 358 -8.10 -25.81 -13.52
CA VAL A 358 -8.38 -27.17 -13.08
C VAL A 358 -7.66 -27.44 -11.75
N THR A 359 -8.41 -27.89 -10.73
CA THR A 359 -7.85 -28.25 -9.42
C THR A 359 -7.00 -29.52 -9.49
N ASN A 360 -6.08 -29.72 -8.55
CA ASN A 360 -5.32 -30.97 -8.44
C ASN A 360 -6.25 -32.16 -8.19
N GLU A 361 -7.30 -31.97 -7.37
CA GLU A 361 -8.32 -33.01 -7.14
C GLU A 361 -9.02 -33.45 -8.42
N GLU A 362 -9.34 -32.50 -9.31
CA GLU A 362 -9.97 -32.82 -10.59
C GLU A 362 -8.98 -33.49 -11.55
N ILE A 363 -7.70 -33.16 -11.49
CA ILE A 363 -6.65 -33.84 -12.25
C ILE A 363 -6.55 -35.32 -11.80
N GLU A 364 -6.48 -35.57 -10.49
CA GLU A 364 -6.43 -36.93 -9.96
C GLU A 364 -7.67 -37.77 -10.39
N LYS A 365 -8.85 -37.14 -10.42
CA LYS A 365 -10.06 -37.79 -10.91
C LYS A 365 -10.02 -38.19 -12.39
N ARG A 366 -9.27 -37.42 -13.20
CA ARG A 366 -9.13 -37.65 -14.65
C ARG A 366 -7.96 -38.57 -15.00
N THR A 367 -6.95 -38.64 -14.13
CA THR A 367 -5.74 -39.43 -14.35
C THR A 367 -6.11 -40.92 -14.49
N GLY A 368 -5.60 -41.56 -15.52
CA GLY A 368 -5.87 -42.99 -15.83
C GLY A 368 -7.26 -43.29 -16.38
N LYS A 369 -8.07 -42.27 -16.66
CA LYS A 369 -9.36 -42.40 -17.34
C LYS A 369 -9.24 -41.95 -18.80
N GLU A 370 -8.35 -42.58 -19.56
CA GLU A 370 -8.37 -42.40 -21.01
C GLU A 370 -9.63 -43.04 -21.58
N PRO A 371 -10.33 -42.35 -22.50
CA PRO A 371 -11.43 -42.98 -23.19
C PRO A 371 -10.90 -44.17 -24.02
N PRO A 372 -11.68 -45.26 -24.15
CA PRO A 372 -11.28 -46.46 -24.88
C PRO A 372 -11.05 -46.19 -26.37
#